data_fc06b255af41c01619960818f86e593e
#
_entry.id   fc06b255af41c01619960818f86e593e
#
_cell.length_a   1.000
_cell.length_b   1.000
_cell.length_c   1.000
_cell.angle_alpha   90.00
_cell.angle_beta   90.00
_cell.angle_gamma   90.00
#
_symmetry.space_group_name_H-M   'P 1'
#
loop_
_entity.id
_entity.type
_entity.pdbx_description
1 polymer ?
#
loop_
_entity_poly.entity_id
_entity_poly.type
_entity_poly.pdbx_seq_one_letter_code
_entity_poly.pdbx_strand_id
1 'polypeptide(L)'
;EPSCYEVMTGIDYLEFIAGVYKISEGEFRRNYTYLCNRLKLAETELYNPVSDYSHGMKQKLCLVASLLFNPKIWVLDEPTVGLDIMAVEELKKMMREYANHDKTVFVTSHNIELVSKICDRVAIINDGKVSALYDLNKEPNRRLQLSKLFLETYGE
;
A
#
# COMPACT_ATOMS: atom_id res chain seq x y z
N GLU A 1 -3.46 -11.15 4.41
CA GLU A 1 -2.51 -11.05 5.53
C GLU A 1 -1.12 -10.72 5.01
N PRO A 2 -0.33 -9.89 5.73
CA PRO A 2 1.03 -9.56 5.30
C PRO A 2 1.91 -10.83 5.31
N SER A 3 2.37 -11.22 4.12
CA SER A 3 3.20 -12.42 3.92
C SER A 3 4.68 -12.07 4.09
N CYS A 4 5.17 -12.16 5.32
CA CYS A 4 6.60 -12.03 5.64
C CYS A 4 7.17 -13.38 6.06
N TYR A 5 8.46 -13.59 5.84
CA TYR A 5 9.17 -14.76 6.36
C TYR A 5 9.40 -14.58 7.88
N GLU A 6 8.57 -15.21 8.71
CA GLU A 6 8.57 -15.02 10.15
C GLU A 6 9.83 -15.49 10.87
N VAL A 7 10.61 -16.37 10.24
CA VAL A 7 11.91 -16.85 10.75
C VAL A 7 13.06 -15.87 10.56
N MET A 8 12.85 -14.82 9.79
CA MET A 8 13.84 -13.76 9.52
C MET A 8 13.66 -12.60 10.48
N THR A 9 14.70 -11.80 10.67
CA THR A 9 14.56 -10.45 11.20
C THR A 9 13.99 -9.53 10.13
N GLY A 10 13.43 -8.39 10.52
CA GLY A 10 12.92 -7.41 9.56
C GLY A 10 13.98 -6.95 8.57
N ILE A 11 15.23 -6.73 9.04
CA ILE A 11 16.32 -6.30 8.16
C ILE A 11 16.73 -7.41 7.19
N ASP A 12 16.84 -8.66 7.64
CA ASP A 12 17.17 -9.80 6.77
C ASP A 12 16.13 -9.98 5.65
N TYR A 13 14.85 -9.79 6.00
CA TYR A 13 13.76 -9.83 5.01
C TYR A 13 13.91 -8.72 3.96
N LEU A 14 14.21 -7.48 4.38
CA LEU A 14 14.44 -6.38 3.44
C LEU A 14 15.70 -6.59 2.60
N GLU A 15 16.80 -7.12 3.17
CA GLU A 15 18.04 -7.47 2.44
C GLU A 15 17.77 -8.58 1.43
N PHE A 16 16.99 -9.60 1.78
CA PHE A 16 16.58 -10.64 0.86
C PHE A 16 15.85 -10.06 -0.37
N ILE A 17 14.89 -9.16 -0.15
CA ILE A 17 14.17 -8.47 -1.24
C ILE A 17 15.14 -7.63 -2.08
N ALA A 18 16.05 -6.88 -1.44
CA ALA A 18 17.06 -6.09 -2.14
C ALA A 18 17.98 -6.97 -3.01
N GLY A 19 18.34 -8.15 -2.52
CA GLY A 19 19.12 -9.13 -3.27
C GLY A 19 18.40 -9.66 -4.51
N VAL A 20 17.11 -10.00 -4.38
CA VAL A 20 16.26 -10.45 -5.50
C VAL A 20 16.20 -9.41 -6.61
N TYR A 21 16.03 -8.14 -6.25
CA TYR A 21 15.92 -7.03 -7.21
C TYR A 21 17.27 -6.38 -7.56
N LYS A 22 18.40 -6.92 -7.04
CA LYS A 22 19.77 -6.46 -7.30
C LYS A 22 19.96 -4.96 -6.97
N ILE A 23 19.36 -4.52 -5.87
CA ILE A 23 19.52 -3.15 -5.37
C ILE A 23 20.91 -3.02 -4.75
N SER A 24 21.63 -1.94 -5.08
CA SER A 24 22.94 -1.69 -4.48
C SER A 24 22.81 -1.38 -2.99
N GLU A 25 23.85 -1.72 -2.19
CA GLU A 25 23.87 -1.50 -0.74
C GLU A 25 23.55 -0.04 -0.35
N GLY A 26 24.16 0.91 -1.05
CA GLY A 26 23.92 2.33 -0.79
C GLY A 26 22.50 2.80 -1.11
N GLU A 27 21.89 2.24 -2.16
CA GLU A 27 20.49 2.50 -2.52
C GLU A 27 19.55 1.82 -1.53
N PHE A 28 19.80 0.57 -1.18
CA PHE A 28 19.06 -0.17 -0.18
C PHE A 28 18.97 0.61 1.13
N ARG A 29 20.14 1.02 1.69
CA ARG A 29 20.18 1.75 2.95
C ARG A 29 19.39 3.05 2.88
N ARG A 30 19.52 3.85 1.82
CA ARG A 30 18.76 5.09 1.67
C ARG A 30 17.25 4.82 1.59
N ASN A 31 16.85 3.82 0.80
CA ASN A 31 15.44 3.54 0.56
C ASN A 31 14.76 3.00 1.82
N TYR A 32 15.32 1.98 2.49
CA TYR A 32 14.66 1.44 3.67
C TYR A 32 14.61 2.46 4.81
N THR A 33 15.71 3.21 5.07
CA THR A 33 15.71 4.24 6.11
C THR A 33 14.63 5.29 5.84
N TYR A 34 14.53 5.77 4.60
CA TYR A 34 13.49 6.73 4.21
C TYR A 34 12.08 6.17 4.41
N LEU A 35 11.81 4.96 3.92
CA LEU A 35 10.48 4.34 3.98
C LEU A 35 10.07 3.97 5.41
N CYS A 36 11.00 3.43 6.21
CA CYS A 36 10.75 3.12 7.62
C CYS A 36 10.42 4.38 8.42
N ASN A 37 11.14 5.47 8.20
CA ASN A 37 10.86 6.76 8.84
C ASN A 37 9.46 7.28 8.47
N ARG A 38 9.07 7.20 7.19
CA ARG A 38 7.74 7.58 6.72
C ARG A 38 6.64 6.81 7.44
N LEU A 39 6.76 5.49 7.52
CA LEU A 39 5.76 4.60 8.13
C LEU A 39 5.91 4.46 9.65
N LYS A 40 6.86 5.16 10.27
CA LYS A 40 7.16 5.06 11.71
C LYS A 40 7.41 3.62 12.16
N LEU A 41 8.15 2.86 11.37
CA LEU A 41 8.72 1.58 11.75
C LEU A 41 10.15 1.86 12.27
N ALA A 42 10.37 1.73 13.58
CA ALA A 42 11.66 2.06 14.16
C ALA A 42 12.77 1.16 13.63
N GLU A 43 13.93 1.74 13.32
CA GLU A 43 15.07 0.95 12.81
C GLU A 43 15.50 -0.15 13.78
N THR A 44 15.39 0.10 15.08
CA THR A 44 15.67 -0.89 16.14
C THR A 44 14.77 -2.11 16.05
N GLU A 45 13.53 -1.95 15.60
CA GLU A 45 12.59 -3.07 15.42
C GLU A 45 13.00 -3.98 14.27
N LEU A 46 13.74 -3.47 13.27
CA LEU A 46 14.17 -4.28 12.13
C LEU A 46 15.12 -5.43 12.54
N TYR A 47 15.76 -5.35 13.68
CA TYR A 47 16.65 -6.39 14.20
C TYR A 47 15.94 -7.47 15.02
N ASN A 48 14.64 -7.30 15.27
CA ASN A 48 13.82 -8.29 15.94
C ASN A 48 13.27 -9.31 14.91
N PRO A 49 13.03 -10.57 15.33
CA PRO A 49 12.32 -11.55 14.49
C PRO A 49 10.94 -11.04 14.05
N VAL A 50 10.59 -11.29 12.80
CA VAL A 50 9.28 -10.88 12.25
C VAL A 50 8.13 -11.62 12.96
N SER A 51 8.38 -12.79 13.54
CA SER A 51 7.42 -13.50 14.42
C SER A 51 6.91 -12.63 15.56
N ASP A 52 7.76 -11.74 16.10
CA ASP A 52 7.45 -10.89 17.26
C ASP A 52 6.74 -9.57 16.86
N TYR A 53 6.56 -9.33 15.57
CA TYR A 53 5.90 -8.13 15.07
C TYR A 53 4.39 -8.19 15.29
N SER A 54 3.82 -7.06 15.67
CA SER A 54 2.38 -6.85 15.58
C SER A 54 1.91 -6.92 14.11
N HIS A 55 0.62 -7.15 13.90
CA HIS A 55 0.05 -7.14 12.55
C HIS A 55 0.37 -5.83 11.80
N GLY A 56 0.24 -4.68 12.46
CA GLY A 56 0.57 -3.37 11.89
C GLY A 56 2.05 -3.22 11.55
N MET A 57 2.97 -3.77 12.35
CA MET A 57 4.41 -3.77 12.04
C MET A 57 4.71 -4.67 10.84
N LYS A 58 4.10 -5.84 10.73
CA LYS A 58 4.21 -6.73 9.56
C LYS A 58 3.70 -6.01 8.30
N GLN A 59 2.56 -5.33 8.41
CA GLN A 59 2.00 -4.56 7.30
C GLN A 59 2.95 -3.42 6.86
N LYS A 60 3.51 -2.66 7.81
CA LYS A 60 4.50 -1.62 7.51
C LYS A 60 5.75 -2.20 6.84
N LEU A 61 6.26 -3.33 7.32
CA LEU A 61 7.42 -4.01 6.73
C LEU A 61 7.16 -4.43 5.28
N CYS A 62 5.98 -5.02 5.00
CA CYS A 62 5.57 -5.39 3.64
C CYS A 62 5.47 -4.17 2.72
N LEU A 63 4.94 -3.04 3.21
CA LEU A 63 4.87 -1.79 2.45
C LEU A 63 6.28 -1.26 2.13
N VAL A 64 7.20 -1.29 3.10
CA VAL A 64 8.61 -0.93 2.87
C VAL A 64 9.22 -1.83 1.80
N ALA A 65 9.10 -3.15 1.95
CA ALA A 65 9.63 -4.14 1.01
C ALA A 65 9.11 -3.93 -0.41
N SER A 66 7.82 -3.63 -0.57
CA SER A 66 7.16 -3.42 -1.87
C SER A 66 7.63 -2.17 -2.61
N LEU A 67 8.22 -1.20 -1.90
CA LEU A 67 8.73 0.05 -2.48
C LEU A 67 10.26 0.09 -2.64
N LEU A 68 11.00 -0.84 -2.03
CA LEU A 68 12.48 -0.84 -2.07
C LEU A 68 13.04 -0.77 -3.47
N PHE A 69 12.47 -1.53 -4.41
CA PHE A 69 12.92 -1.65 -5.79
C PHE A 69 12.25 -0.64 -6.75
N ASN A 70 11.53 0.33 -6.19
CA ASN A 70 10.95 1.45 -6.92
C ASN A 70 10.11 1.01 -8.15
N PRO A 71 9.07 0.16 -8.00
CA PRO A 71 8.32 -0.45 -9.10
C PRO A 71 7.61 0.60 -9.95
N LYS A 72 7.41 0.34 -11.25
CA LYS A 72 6.57 1.20 -12.10
C LYS A 72 5.09 1.12 -11.75
N ILE A 73 4.65 -0.05 -11.27
CA ILE A 73 3.28 -0.31 -10.82
C ILE A 73 3.36 -0.83 -9.39
N TRP A 74 2.80 -0.09 -8.46
CA TRP A 74 2.69 -0.48 -7.06
C TRP A 74 1.31 -1.09 -6.82
N VAL A 75 1.26 -2.39 -6.54
CA VAL A 75 0.01 -3.14 -6.32
C VAL A 75 -0.18 -3.37 -4.83
N LEU A 76 -1.34 -3.00 -4.33
CA LEU A 76 -1.70 -3.05 -2.92
C LEU A 76 -3.08 -3.70 -2.74
N ASP A 77 -3.15 -4.70 -1.89
CA ASP A 77 -4.39 -5.36 -1.51
C ASP A 77 -4.73 -5.01 -0.06
N GLU A 78 -5.86 -4.32 0.15
CA GLU A 78 -6.34 -3.84 1.47
C GLU A 78 -5.23 -3.23 2.36
N PRO A 79 -4.43 -2.27 1.88
CA PRO A 79 -3.17 -1.90 2.52
C PRO A 79 -3.34 -1.13 3.83
N THR A 80 -4.54 -0.73 4.19
CA THR A 80 -4.83 0.02 5.43
C THR A 80 -5.22 -0.85 6.60
N VAL A 81 -5.47 -2.15 6.36
CA VAL A 81 -5.85 -3.09 7.42
C VAL A 81 -4.71 -3.26 8.41
N GLY A 82 -5.03 -3.12 9.70
CA GLY A 82 -4.06 -3.27 10.79
C GLY A 82 -3.15 -2.06 11.04
N LEU A 83 -3.22 -1.01 10.22
CA LEU A 83 -2.47 0.22 10.44
C LEU A 83 -3.18 1.17 11.41
N ASP A 84 -2.40 1.89 12.20
CA ASP A 84 -2.91 3.02 12.98
C ASP A 84 -3.30 4.22 12.09
N ILE A 85 -4.10 5.12 12.63
CA ILE A 85 -4.64 6.29 11.88
C ILE A 85 -3.53 7.12 11.24
N MET A 86 -2.41 7.31 11.95
CA MET A 86 -1.29 8.13 11.42
C MET A 86 -0.58 7.43 10.28
N ALA A 87 -0.39 6.11 10.37
CA ALA A 87 0.19 5.31 9.29
C ALA A 87 -0.73 5.26 8.06
N VAL A 88 -2.05 5.19 8.25
CA VAL A 88 -3.04 5.28 7.16
C VAL A 88 -2.95 6.62 6.43
N GLU A 89 -2.91 7.74 7.16
CA GLU A 89 -2.80 9.06 6.53
C GLU A 89 -1.45 9.24 5.81
N GLU A 90 -0.38 8.71 6.34
CA GLU A 90 0.92 8.74 5.67
C GLU A 90 0.93 7.86 4.42
N LEU A 91 0.36 6.65 4.49
CA LEU A 91 0.23 5.77 3.33
C LEU A 91 -0.58 6.42 2.19
N LYS A 92 -1.67 7.14 2.51
CA LYS A 92 -2.44 7.91 1.51
C LYS A 92 -1.57 8.94 0.79
N LYS A 93 -0.74 9.69 1.54
CA LYS A 93 0.21 10.64 0.95
C LYS A 93 1.23 9.93 0.06
N MET A 94 1.81 8.82 0.54
CA MET A 94 2.77 8.03 -0.22
C MET A 94 2.17 7.54 -1.54
N MET A 95 0.94 7.01 -1.54
CA MET A 95 0.26 6.58 -2.76
C MET A 95 0.05 7.73 -3.76
N ARG A 96 -0.38 8.89 -3.30
CA ARG A 96 -0.57 10.07 -4.17
C ARG A 96 0.74 10.60 -4.71
N GLU A 97 1.78 10.72 -3.90
CA GLU A 97 3.11 11.14 -4.33
C GLU A 97 3.70 10.17 -5.36
N TYR A 98 3.53 8.87 -5.10
CA TYR A 98 4.05 7.84 -5.99
C TYR A 98 3.40 7.88 -7.37
N ALA A 99 2.10 8.07 -7.45
CA ALA A 99 1.35 8.15 -8.70
C ALA A 99 1.70 9.39 -9.55
N ASN A 100 2.31 10.43 -8.96
CA ASN A 100 2.68 11.67 -9.67
C ASN A 100 4.01 11.61 -10.45
N HIS A 101 4.69 10.44 -10.48
CA HIS A 101 6.04 10.29 -11.04
C HIS A 101 6.08 9.28 -12.20
N ASP A 102 5.17 9.36 -13.15
CA ASP A 102 5.02 8.39 -14.26
C ASP A 102 4.85 6.94 -13.78
N LYS A 103 4.28 6.79 -12.59
CA LYS A 103 4.02 5.51 -11.95
C LYS A 103 2.54 5.33 -11.67
N THR A 104 2.15 4.08 -11.52
CA THR A 104 0.77 3.70 -11.22
C THR A 104 0.70 3.06 -9.86
N VAL A 105 -0.28 3.46 -9.06
CA VAL A 105 -0.70 2.73 -7.86
C VAL A 105 -2.01 2.02 -8.18
N PHE A 106 -2.02 0.70 -8.02
CA PHE A 106 -3.21 -0.12 -8.11
C PHE A 106 -3.56 -0.60 -6.71
N VAL A 107 -4.73 -0.24 -6.20
CA VAL A 107 -5.16 -0.58 -4.85
C VAL A 107 -6.53 -1.24 -4.87
N THR A 108 -6.68 -2.35 -4.16
CA THR A 108 -8.00 -2.91 -3.83
C THR A 108 -8.39 -2.44 -2.44
N SER A 109 -9.63 -2.07 -2.25
CA SER A 109 -10.17 -1.74 -0.92
C SER A 109 -11.68 -1.76 -0.91
N HIS A 110 -12.26 -2.19 0.21
CA HIS A 110 -13.67 -2.00 0.54
C HIS A 110 -13.92 -0.68 1.29
N ASN A 111 -12.89 0.08 1.61
CA ASN A 111 -13.00 1.40 2.24
C ASN A 111 -13.27 2.47 1.17
N ILE A 112 -14.55 2.76 0.95
CA ILE A 112 -15.01 3.71 -0.07
C ILE A 112 -14.51 5.14 0.21
N GLU A 113 -14.35 5.50 1.48
CA GLU A 113 -13.81 6.82 1.86
C GLU A 113 -12.34 6.96 1.42
N LEU A 114 -11.53 5.92 1.63
CA LEU A 114 -10.16 5.86 1.13
C LEU A 114 -10.15 6.03 -0.40
N VAL A 115 -10.90 5.17 -1.10
CA VAL A 115 -10.97 5.15 -2.56
C VAL A 115 -11.42 6.50 -3.12
N SER A 116 -12.46 7.10 -2.54
CA SER A 116 -12.97 8.41 -2.98
C SER A 116 -11.97 9.55 -2.82
N LYS A 117 -11.08 9.47 -1.83
CA LYS A 117 -10.09 10.53 -1.55
C LYS A 117 -8.82 10.41 -2.40
N ILE A 118 -8.38 9.19 -2.70
CA ILE A 118 -7.05 9.00 -3.30
C ILE A 118 -7.07 8.50 -4.75
N CYS A 119 -8.12 7.84 -5.21
CA CYS A 119 -8.13 7.25 -6.56
C CYS A 119 -8.52 8.27 -7.64
N ASP A 120 -7.88 8.15 -8.80
CA ASP A 120 -8.25 8.90 -10.01
C ASP A 120 -9.29 8.13 -10.83
N ARG A 121 -9.23 6.80 -10.79
CA ARG A 121 -10.14 5.88 -11.47
C ARG A 121 -10.55 4.77 -10.52
N VAL A 122 -11.80 4.33 -10.61
CA VAL A 122 -12.37 3.26 -9.76
C VAL A 122 -13.08 2.25 -10.63
N ALA A 123 -12.75 0.97 -10.43
CA ALA A 123 -13.49 -0.16 -10.96
C ALA A 123 -14.26 -0.84 -9.82
N ILE A 124 -15.54 -1.08 -10.00
CA ILE A 124 -16.35 -1.91 -9.10
C ILE A 124 -16.35 -3.33 -9.67
N ILE A 125 -15.97 -4.30 -8.84
CA ILE A 125 -15.94 -5.71 -9.20
C ILE A 125 -17.04 -6.42 -8.43
N ASN A 126 -17.91 -7.13 -9.15
CA ASN A 126 -18.94 -7.99 -8.59
C ASN A 126 -18.90 -9.34 -9.31
N ASP A 127 -18.97 -10.46 -8.58
CA ASP A 127 -18.92 -11.82 -9.10
C ASP A 127 -17.77 -12.08 -10.10
N GLY A 128 -16.58 -11.53 -9.79
CA GLY A 128 -15.38 -11.68 -10.62
C GLY A 128 -15.40 -10.88 -11.94
N LYS A 129 -16.36 -9.97 -12.10
CA LYS A 129 -16.51 -9.12 -13.30
C LYS A 129 -16.46 -7.66 -12.93
N VAL A 130 -15.92 -6.83 -13.83
CA VAL A 130 -16.00 -5.37 -13.70
C VAL A 130 -17.43 -4.94 -14.01
N SER A 131 -18.17 -4.52 -13.00
CA SER A 131 -19.57 -4.05 -13.12
C SER A 131 -19.64 -2.59 -13.53
N ALA A 132 -18.69 -1.78 -13.09
CA ALA A 132 -18.62 -0.37 -13.42
C ALA A 132 -17.17 0.15 -13.42
N LEU A 133 -16.92 1.19 -14.24
CA LEU A 133 -15.63 1.89 -14.29
C LEU A 133 -15.90 3.40 -14.32
N TYR A 134 -15.31 4.12 -13.37
CA TYR A 134 -15.46 5.57 -13.22
C TYR A 134 -14.11 6.28 -13.31
N ASP A 135 -14.06 7.39 -14.04
CA ASP A 135 -12.94 8.35 -14.06
C ASP A 135 -13.33 9.53 -13.17
N LEU A 136 -12.81 9.53 -11.92
CA LEU A 136 -13.18 10.52 -10.92
C LEU A 136 -12.57 11.91 -11.18
N ASN A 137 -11.60 12.02 -12.08
CA ASN A 137 -11.04 13.31 -12.50
C ASN A 137 -11.92 13.97 -13.56
N LYS A 138 -12.52 13.17 -14.44
CA LYS A 138 -13.46 13.68 -15.46
C LYS A 138 -14.86 13.93 -14.90
N GLU A 139 -15.24 13.17 -13.89
CA GLU A 139 -16.58 13.21 -13.27
C GLU A 139 -16.49 13.48 -11.75
N PRO A 140 -16.08 14.69 -11.30
CA PRO A 140 -15.83 14.96 -9.87
C PRO A 140 -17.04 14.71 -8.97
N ASN A 141 -18.26 14.91 -9.48
CA ASN A 141 -19.50 14.65 -8.74
C ASN A 141 -19.65 13.16 -8.37
N ARG A 142 -19.10 12.26 -9.16
CA ARG A 142 -19.10 10.82 -8.88
C ARG A 142 -18.32 10.48 -7.62
N ARG A 143 -17.28 11.25 -7.33
CA ARG A 143 -16.48 11.10 -6.10
C ARG A 143 -17.35 11.19 -4.84
N LEU A 144 -18.29 12.14 -4.82
CA LEU A 144 -19.24 12.30 -3.71
C LEU A 144 -20.32 11.22 -3.69
N GLN A 145 -20.63 10.64 -4.84
CA GLN A 145 -21.67 9.63 -5.01
C GLN A 145 -21.15 8.20 -4.92
N LEU A 146 -19.84 8.02 -4.74
CA LEU A 146 -19.22 6.68 -4.85
C LEU A 146 -19.84 5.66 -3.88
N SER A 147 -20.14 6.08 -2.64
CA SER A 147 -20.81 5.22 -1.66
C SER A 147 -22.20 4.77 -2.12
N LYS A 148 -22.96 5.67 -2.74
CA LYS A 148 -24.29 5.34 -3.29
C LYS A 148 -24.16 4.40 -4.48
N LEU A 149 -23.23 4.68 -5.41
CA LEU A 149 -22.95 3.85 -6.58
C LEU A 149 -22.50 2.44 -6.19
N PHE A 150 -21.70 2.33 -5.12
CA PHE A 150 -21.29 1.05 -4.58
C PHE A 150 -22.49 0.25 -4.05
N LEU A 151 -23.35 0.89 -3.24
CA LEU A 151 -24.55 0.23 -2.69
C LEU A 151 -25.54 -0.17 -3.79
N GLU A 152 -25.70 0.63 -4.84
CA GLU A 152 -26.55 0.29 -6.00
C GLU A 152 -26.02 -0.93 -6.77
N THR A 153 -24.71 -1.16 -6.75
CA THR A 153 -24.09 -2.30 -7.44
C THR A 153 -24.14 -3.60 -6.62
N TYR A 154 -24.15 -3.50 -5.29
CA TYR A 154 -24.14 -4.66 -4.37
C TYR A 154 -25.44 -4.85 -3.61
N GLY A 155 -26.40 -3.94 -3.76
CA GLY A 155 -27.65 -3.90 -2.97
C GLY A 155 -28.84 -4.64 -3.60
N GLU A 156 -28.61 -5.50 -4.60
CA GLU A 156 -29.64 -6.41 -5.16
C GLU A 156 -29.59 -7.79 -4.54
#